data_18761823b15eeb96c94dbb4e56891465
#
_entry.id   18761823b15eeb96c94dbb4e56891465
#
_cell.length_a   1.000
_cell.length_b   1.000
_cell.length_c   1.000
_cell.angle_alpha   90.00
_cell.angle_beta   90.00
_cell.angle_gamma   90.00
#
_symmetry.space_group_name_H-M   'P 1'
#
loop_
_entity.id
_entity.type
_entity.pdbx_description
1 polymer ?
#
loop_
_entity_poly.entity_id
_entity_poly.type
_entity_poly.pdbx_seq_one_letter_code
_entity_poly.pdbx_strand_id
1 'polypeptide(L)'
;TISVIHSQIKEPEKVIALLSEKLKIDEAEVRKRVEKISSIEIVKTNVEKSTGDEIRECSLAGVKVDEDYKRYYPCGSLASKVIGFTGGDNQGIIGLEVKYEEILRGQPGKILTTTDARGVEIDKLGETREKPIEGKSLIISLDVNIQEFAQQSALKVMEEKQAERVS
;
A
#
# COMPACT_ATOMS: atom_id res chain seq x y z
N THR A 1 -5.30 -0.13 3.06
CA THR A 1 -5.65 -1.55 2.90
C THR A 1 -7.05 -1.80 3.43
N ILE A 2 -7.86 -2.60 2.72
CA ILE A 2 -9.18 -3.06 3.13
C ILE A 2 -9.10 -4.54 3.43
N SER A 3 -9.55 -4.91 4.62
CA SER A 3 -9.59 -6.31 5.07
C SER A 3 -10.95 -6.64 5.71
N VAL A 4 -11.26 -7.93 5.77
CA VAL A 4 -12.49 -8.42 6.37
C VAL A 4 -12.19 -9.49 7.40
N ILE A 5 -13.02 -9.53 8.45
CA ILE A 5 -12.99 -10.53 9.51
C ILE A 5 -14.29 -11.31 9.42
N HIS A 6 -14.21 -12.54 8.90
CA HIS A 6 -15.38 -13.38 8.65
C HIS A 6 -16.31 -13.51 9.87
N SER A 7 -15.73 -13.77 11.04
CA SER A 7 -16.51 -13.98 12.29
C SER A 7 -17.30 -12.75 12.77
N GLN A 8 -16.95 -11.57 12.30
CA GLN A 8 -17.58 -10.30 12.69
C GLN A 8 -18.62 -9.81 11.65
N ILE A 9 -18.65 -10.40 10.46
CA ILE A 9 -19.58 -10.00 9.40
C ILE A 9 -20.99 -10.46 9.76
N LYS A 10 -21.91 -9.50 9.93
CA LYS A 10 -23.33 -9.78 10.22
C LYS A 10 -24.18 -9.86 8.95
N GLU A 11 -23.84 -9.07 7.93
CA GLU A 11 -24.62 -8.93 6.70
C GLU A 11 -23.70 -9.11 5.47
N PRO A 12 -23.33 -10.36 5.13
CA PRO A 12 -22.34 -10.64 4.09
C PRO A 12 -22.72 -10.06 2.72
N GLU A 13 -23.99 -10.12 2.32
CA GLU A 13 -24.44 -9.60 1.02
C GLU A 13 -24.25 -8.08 0.91
N LYS A 14 -24.49 -7.33 1.99
CA LYS A 14 -24.23 -5.87 2.00
C LYS A 14 -22.75 -5.55 1.92
N VAL A 15 -21.92 -6.32 2.63
CA VAL A 15 -20.46 -6.17 2.58
C VAL A 15 -19.93 -6.45 1.18
N ILE A 16 -20.41 -7.52 0.55
CA ILE A 16 -20.00 -7.93 -0.80
C ILE A 16 -20.38 -6.84 -1.81
N ALA A 17 -21.64 -6.40 -1.81
CA ALA A 17 -22.14 -5.38 -2.73
C ALA A 17 -21.36 -4.06 -2.57
N LEU A 18 -21.18 -3.58 -1.32
CA LEU A 18 -20.44 -2.34 -1.05
C LEU A 18 -18.98 -2.42 -1.50
N LEU A 19 -18.29 -3.50 -1.13
CA LEU A 19 -16.87 -3.63 -1.48
C LEU A 19 -16.67 -3.83 -2.98
N SER A 20 -17.54 -4.57 -3.65
CA SER A 20 -17.51 -4.73 -5.11
C SER A 20 -17.67 -3.39 -5.82
N GLU A 21 -18.69 -2.61 -5.44
CA GLU A 21 -18.97 -1.29 -6.02
C GLU A 21 -17.82 -0.30 -5.78
N LYS A 22 -17.41 -0.12 -4.51
CA LYS A 22 -16.40 0.89 -4.12
C LYS A 22 -15.00 0.54 -4.58
N LEU A 23 -14.62 -0.71 -4.54
CA LEU A 23 -13.27 -1.15 -4.92
C LEU A 23 -13.16 -1.52 -6.41
N LYS A 24 -14.28 -1.55 -7.14
CA LYS A 24 -14.34 -1.97 -8.55
C LYS A 24 -13.69 -3.35 -8.75
N ILE A 25 -14.08 -4.30 -7.93
CA ILE A 25 -13.68 -5.70 -7.98
C ILE A 25 -14.91 -6.53 -8.30
N ASP A 26 -14.72 -7.63 -9.04
CA ASP A 26 -15.80 -8.55 -9.34
C ASP A 26 -16.43 -9.11 -8.06
N GLU A 27 -17.77 -9.15 -8.02
CA GLU A 27 -18.54 -9.61 -6.87
C GLU A 27 -18.16 -11.04 -6.45
N ALA A 28 -17.90 -11.92 -7.41
CA ALA A 28 -17.50 -13.30 -7.14
C ALA A 28 -16.15 -13.38 -6.42
N GLU A 29 -15.22 -12.49 -6.75
CA GLU A 29 -13.91 -12.41 -6.05
C GLU A 29 -14.05 -11.88 -4.64
N VAL A 30 -14.86 -10.84 -4.43
CA VAL A 30 -15.13 -10.29 -3.10
C VAL A 30 -15.85 -11.33 -2.24
N ARG A 31 -16.87 -12.02 -2.78
CA ARG A 31 -17.60 -13.10 -2.11
C ARG A 31 -16.67 -14.19 -1.61
N LYS A 32 -15.77 -14.68 -2.47
CA LYS A 32 -14.77 -15.70 -2.10
C LYS A 32 -13.92 -15.29 -0.90
N ARG A 33 -13.58 -14.00 -0.78
CA ARG A 33 -12.78 -13.48 0.35
C ARG A 33 -13.61 -13.26 1.60
N VAL A 34 -14.83 -12.77 1.46
CA VAL A 34 -15.77 -12.54 2.57
C VAL A 34 -16.23 -13.85 3.21
N GLU A 35 -16.49 -14.89 2.40
CA GLU A 35 -16.93 -16.20 2.87
C GLU A 35 -15.79 -17.08 3.39
N LYS A 36 -14.53 -16.71 3.13
CA LYS A 36 -13.38 -17.47 3.61
C LYS A 36 -13.29 -17.40 5.13
N ILE A 37 -13.34 -18.57 5.78
CA ILE A 37 -13.20 -18.67 7.23
C ILE A 37 -11.74 -18.42 7.61
N SER A 38 -11.43 -17.18 7.92
CA SER A 38 -10.11 -16.75 8.39
C SER A 38 -10.26 -15.66 9.45
N SER A 39 -9.25 -15.49 10.29
CA SER A 39 -9.23 -14.42 11.30
C SER A 39 -9.21 -13.03 10.67
N ILE A 40 -8.50 -12.88 9.56
CA ILE A 40 -8.48 -11.66 8.74
C ILE A 40 -8.15 -12.04 7.30
N GLU A 41 -8.86 -11.44 6.34
CA GLU A 41 -8.61 -11.63 4.90
C GLU A 41 -8.48 -10.26 4.22
N ILE A 42 -7.37 -10.05 3.51
CA ILE A 42 -7.14 -8.82 2.77
C ILE A 42 -7.95 -8.86 1.47
N VAL A 43 -8.84 -7.87 1.30
CA VAL A 43 -9.64 -7.72 0.07
C VAL A 43 -8.88 -6.92 -0.97
N LYS A 44 -8.32 -5.76 -0.58
CA LYS A 44 -7.53 -4.91 -1.49
C LYS A 44 -6.53 -4.06 -0.74
N THR A 45 -5.31 -4.01 -1.28
CA THR A 45 -4.26 -3.09 -0.85
C THR A 45 -4.21 -1.86 -1.75
N ASN A 46 -3.51 -0.81 -1.33
CA ASN A 46 -3.31 0.41 -2.11
C ASN A 46 -4.63 1.10 -2.56
N VAL A 47 -5.64 1.07 -1.70
CA VAL A 47 -6.91 1.78 -1.92
C VAL A 47 -6.70 3.27 -1.65
N GLU A 48 -7.27 4.13 -2.48
CA GLU A 48 -7.23 5.57 -2.26
C GLU A 48 -7.89 5.96 -0.94
N LYS A 49 -7.35 7.01 -0.30
CA LYS A 49 -7.82 7.45 1.02
C LYS A 49 -9.30 7.80 1.01
N SER A 50 -9.76 8.53 -0.01
CA SER A 50 -11.18 8.90 -0.18
C SER A 50 -12.11 7.68 -0.17
N THR A 51 -11.77 6.66 -0.97
CA THR A 51 -12.53 5.40 -1.01
C THR A 51 -12.46 4.64 0.32
N GLY A 52 -11.30 4.66 0.97
CA GLY A 52 -11.14 4.06 2.30
C GLY A 52 -12.01 4.75 3.36
N ASP A 53 -12.05 6.07 3.36
CA ASP A 53 -12.87 6.86 4.29
C ASP A 53 -14.36 6.63 4.05
N GLU A 54 -14.82 6.59 2.79
CA GLU A 54 -16.20 6.23 2.45
C GLU A 54 -16.61 4.86 2.97
N ILE A 55 -15.73 3.84 2.83
CA ILE A 55 -16.00 2.49 3.34
C ILE A 55 -16.04 2.49 4.87
N ARG A 56 -15.17 3.26 5.52
CA ARG A 56 -15.13 3.41 6.99
C ARG A 56 -16.41 4.06 7.51
N GLU A 57 -16.94 5.08 6.83
CA GLU A 57 -18.19 5.76 7.20
C GLU A 57 -19.40 4.83 7.16
N CYS A 58 -19.41 3.84 6.26
CA CYS A 58 -20.47 2.85 6.21
C CYS A 58 -20.54 1.95 7.45
N SER A 59 -19.50 1.93 8.29
CA SER A 59 -19.44 1.25 9.61
C SER A 59 -19.93 -0.20 9.58
N LEU A 60 -19.62 -0.95 8.52
CA LEU A 60 -20.03 -2.34 8.39
C LEU A 60 -19.23 -3.25 9.32
N ALA A 61 -19.95 -4.06 10.11
CA ALA A 61 -19.32 -5.02 11.00
C ALA A 61 -18.45 -6.01 10.23
N GLY A 62 -17.21 -6.22 10.70
CA GLY A 62 -16.27 -7.14 10.09
C GLY A 62 -15.48 -6.56 8.90
N VAL A 63 -15.70 -5.30 8.53
CA VAL A 63 -14.87 -4.59 7.54
C VAL A 63 -13.87 -3.70 8.27
N LYS A 64 -12.58 -3.90 8.01
CA LYS A 64 -11.50 -3.05 8.53
C LYS A 64 -10.86 -2.24 7.42
N VAL A 65 -10.60 -0.97 7.73
CA VAL A 65 -9.91 -0.03 6.85
C VAL A 65 -8.65 0.44 7.57
N ASP A 66 -7.51 -0.10 7.13
CA ASP A 66 -6.20 0.24 7.69
C ASP A 66 -5.50 1.23 6.78
N GLU A 67 -4.86 2.24 7.38
CA GLU A 67 -4.02 3.16 6.65
C GLU A 67 -2.77 2.44 6.18
N ASP A 68 -2.40 2.67 4.93
CA ASP A 68 -1.24 2.12 4.28
C ASP A 68 -0.54 3.22 3.49
N TYR A 69 0.77 3.14 3.38
CA TYR A 69 1.56 4.13 2.66
C TYR A 69 2.06 3.51 1.36
N LYS A 70 1.95 4.26 0.28
CA LYS A 70 2.47 3.88 -1.03
C LYS A 70 3.51 4.88 -1.48
N ARG A 71 4.64 4.36 -1.99
CA ARG A 71 5.61 5.20 -2.68
C ARG A 71 5.03 5.77 -3.97
N TYR A 72 5.20 7.05 -4.15
CA TYR A 72 4.82 7.77 -5.35
C TYR A 72 6.04 8.44 -5.96
N TYR A 73 6.23 8.27 -7.26
CA TYR A 73 7.36 8.82 -8.01
C TYR A 73 6.85 9.90 -8.97
N PRO A 74 6.82 11.17 -8.56
CA PRO A 74 6.21 12.25 -9.35
C PRO A 74 6.93 12.52 -10.67
N CYS A 75 8.24 12.25 -10.72
CA CYS A 75 9.05 12.42 -11.92
C CYS A 75 9.16 11.13 -12.78
N GLY A 76 8.31 10.14 -12.55
CA GLY A 76 8.27 8.89 -13.30
C GLY A 76 9.60 8.15 -13.33
N SER A 77 10.18 7.94 -14.51
CA SER A 77 11.43 7.20 -14.71
C SER A 77 12.70 8.02 -14.51
N LEU A 78 12.58 9.31 -14.17
CA LEU A 78 13.75 10.19 -14.01
C LEU A 78 14.65 9.68 -12.88
N ALA A 79 15.94 9.50 -13.19
CA ALA A 79 16.94 8.97 -12.27
C ALA A 79 16.56 7.62 -11.60
N SER A 80 15.68 6.82 -12.22
CA SER A 80 15.12 5.58 -11.64
C SER A 80 16.18 4.57 -11.21
N LYS A 81 17.32 4.50 -11.90
CA LYS A 81 18.43 3.62 -11.52
C LYS A 81 19.15 4.06 -10.24
N VAL A 82 19.13 5.36 -9.93
CA VAL A 82 19.74 5.90 -8.71
C VAL A 82 18.75 5.89 -7.56
N ILE A 83 17.57 6.46 -7.77
CA ILE A 83 16.50 6.51 -6.77
C ILE A 83 16.05 5.09 -6.42
N GLY A 84 15.82 4.27 -7.43
CA GLY A 84 15.27 2.94 -7.27
C GLY A 84 13.75 2.94 -7.20
N PHE A 85 13.20 1.84 -6.75
CA PHE A 85 11.76 1.67 -6.54
C PHE A 85 11.48 0.64 -5.44
N THR A 86 10.26 0.67 -4.93
CA THR A 86 9.76 -0.26 -3.91
C THR A 86 8.86 -1.32 -4.53
N GLY A 87 8.80 -2.49 -3.92
CA GLY A 87 7.85 -3.55 -4.24
C GLY A 87 6.43 -3.25 -3.76
N GLY A 88 5.55 -4.22 -3.97
CA GLY A 88 4.15 -4.12 -3.56
C GLY A 88 3.93 -4.04 -2.05
N ASP A 89 4.89 -4.47 -1.27
CA ASP A 89 4.95 -4.40 0.19
C ASP A 89 5.72 -3.17 0.72
N ASN A 90 5.99 -2.19 -0.15
CA ASN A 90 6.79 -1.00 0.11
C ASN A 90 8.25 -1.28 0.50
N GLN A 91 8.76 -2.48 0.27
CA GLN A 91 10.17 -2.81 0.48
C GLN A 91 11.02 -2.30 -0.69
N GLY A 92 12.13 -1.63 -0.39
CA GLY A 92 13.08 -1.16 -1.40
C GLY A 92 13.70 -2.33 -2.17
N ILE A 93 13.70 -2.25 -3.51
CA ILE A 93 14.23 -3.31 -4.38
C ILE A 93 15.59 -2.94 -4.93
N ILE A 94 15.77 -1.72 -5.40
CA ILE A 94 17.04 -1.22 -5.96
C ILE A 94 17.31 0.22 -5.54
N GLY A 95 18.51 0.71 -5.81
CA GLY A 95 18.91 2.11 -5.66
C GLY A 95 18.94 2.60 -4.22
N LEU A 96 18.62 3.87 -4.05
CA LEU A 96 18.56 4.51 -2.73
C LEU A 96 17.42 3.94 -1.87
N GLU A 97 16.33 3.49 -2.47
CA GLU A 97 15.21 2.89 -1.75
C GLU A 97 15.65 1.64 -0.96
N VAL A 98 16.45 0.75 -1.56
CA VAL A 98 16.95 -0.43 -0.84
C VAL A 98 18.06 -0.06 0.14
N LYS A 99 18.95 0.86 -0.24
CA LYS A 99 20.11 1.22 0.60
C LYS A 99 19.72 1.92 1.89
N TYR A 100 18.65 2.72 1.85
CA TYR A 100 18.19 3.52 2.99
C TYR A 100 16.81 3.06 3.48
N GLU A 101 16.42 1.83 3.16
CA GLU A 101 15.11 1.29 3.52
C GLU A 101 14.79 1.44 5.01
N GLU A 102 15.72 1.09 5.90
CA GLU A 102 15.52 1.18 7.36
C GLU A 102 15.18 2.60 7.82
N ILE A 103 15.67 3.60 7.11
CA ILE A 103 15.44 5.02 7.42
C ILE A 103 14.14 5.50 6.78
N LEU A 104 13.88 5.07 5.54
CA LEU A 104 12.75 5.54 4.73
C LEU A 104 11.44 4.86 5.07
N ARG A 105 11.48 3.58 5.48
CA ARG A 105 10.29 2.76 5.74
C ARG A 105 9.53 3.16 6.99
N GLY A 106 10.23 3.68 8.03
CA GLY A 106 9.63 3.89 9.34
C GLY A 106 9.32 2.58 10.07
N GLN A 107 8.44 2.64 11.05
CA GLN A 107 8.00 1.47 11.80
C GLN A 107 6.48 1.34 11.72
N PRO A 108 5.96 0.19 11.29
CA PRO A 108 4.52 -0.03 11.25
C PRO A 108 3.93 -0.01 12.65
N GLY A 109 2.77 0.60 12.80
CA GLY A 109 2.00 0.51 14.03
C GLY A 109 1.54 -0.92 14.30
N LYS A 110 1.26 -1.22 15.56
CA LYS A 110 0.75 -2.52 15.99
C LYS A 110 -0.53 -2.34 16.77
N ILE A 111 -1.49 -3.20 16.49
CA ILE A 111 -2.72 -3.31 17.27
C ILE A 111 -2.71 -4.70 17.88
N LEU A 112 -2.61 -4.75 19.20
CA LEU A 112 -2.74 -6.00 19.96
C LEU A 112 -4.18 -6.09 20.46
N THR A 113 -4.92 -7.07 19.96
CA THR A 113 -6.28 -7.38 20.39
C THR A 113 -6.32 -8.77 21.02
N THR A 114 -7.15 -8.95 22.04
CA THR A 114 -7.41 -10.27 22.60
C THR A 114 -8.59 -10.90 21.87
N THR A 115 -8.36 -12.04 21.26
CA THR A 115 -9.40 -12.79 20.55
C THR A 115 -9.72 -14.10 21.26
N ASP A 116 -10.96 -14.57 21.13
CA ASP A 116 -11.35 -15.91 21.54
C ASP A 116 -10.78 -17.00 20.61
N ALA A 117 -11.02 -18.26 20.93
CA ALA A 117 -10.58 -19.40 20.11
C ALA A 117 -11.21 -19.42 18.69
N ARG A 118 -12.22 -18.61 18.44
CA ARG A 118 -12.88 -18.45 17.12
C ARG A 118 -12.39 -17.21 16.37
N GLY A 119 -11.41 -16.47 16.94
CA GLY A 119 -10.89 -15.24 16.33
C GLY A 119 -11.79 -14.01 16.52
N VAL A 120 -12.80 -14.09 17.39
CA VAL A 120 -13.66 -12.96 17.74
C VAL A 120 -13.00 -12.12 18.82
N GLU A 121 -12.97 -10.81 18.63
CA GLU A 121 -12.43 -9.85 19.58
C GLU A 121 -13.28 -9.85 20.88
N ILE A 122 -12.63 -10.17 22.03
CA ILE A 122 -13.35 -10.46 23.28
C ILE A 122 -13.77 -9.18 24.00
N ASP A 123 -13.02 -8.09 23.87
CA ASP A 123 -13.44 -6.82 24.47
C ASP A 123 -12.57 -5.64 24.02
N LYS A 124 -13.18 -4.45 24.01
CA LYS A 124 -12.51 -3.18 23.72
C LYS A 124 -11.58 -2.72 24.87
N LEU A 125 -11.58 -3.38 26.00
CA LEU A 125 -10.80 -3.04 27.20
C LEU A 125 -9.32 -3.45 27.14
N GLY A 126 -8.92 -4.27 26.17
CA GLY A 126 -7.55 -4.77 26.03
C GLY A 126 -6.82 -4.33 24.76
N GLU A 127 -7.36 -3.40 23.99
CA GLU A 127 -6.72 -2.95 22.75
C GLU A 127 -5.53 -2.02 23.07
N THR A 128 -4.33 -2.54 22.86
CA THR A 128 -3.11 -1.72 22.94
C THR A 128 -2.74 -1.31 21.52
N ARG A 129 -2.75 0.00 21.25
CA ARG A 129 -2.34 0.57 19.96
C ARG A 129 -0.98 1.22 20.08
N GLU A 130 -0.02 0.71 19.35
CA GLU A 130 1.23 1.38 19.07
C GLU A 130 1.09 2.15 17.77
N LYS A 131 1.25 3.47 17.83
CA LYS A 131 1.17 4.32 16.63
C LYS A 131 2.32 4.01 15.68
N PRO A 132 2.11 4.05 14.35
CA PRO A 132 3.18 3.95 13.40
C PRO A 132 4.15 5.13 13.55
N ILE A 133 5.44 4.88 13.33
CA ILE A 133 6.47 5.91 13.28
C ILE A 133 6.80 6.14 11.81
N GLU A 134 6.59 7.36 11.35
CA GLU A 134 6.88 7.73 9.96
C GLU A 134 8.36 7.57 9.64
N GLY A 135 8.66 7.17 8.40
CA GLY A 135 10.01 7.14 7.88
C GLY A 135 10.61 8.55 7.75
N LYS A 136 11.92 8.64 7.73
CA LYS A 136 12.62 9.90 7.54
C LYS A 136 12.73 10.25 6.06
N SER A 137 12.92 11.53 5.76
CA SER A 137 13.20 12.01 4.42
C SER A 137 14.70 11.97 4.11
N LEU A 138 15.03 11.60 2.87
CA LEU A 138 16.39 11.62 2.35
C LEU A 138 16.52 12.78 1.36
N ILE A 139 17.42 13.71 1.64
CA ILE A 139 17.74 14.81 0.73
C ILE A 139 18.97 14.40 -0.08
N ILE A 140 18.84 14.44 -1.40
CA ILE A 140 19.90 14.07 -2.33
C ILE A 140 20.37 15.29 -3.14
N SER A 141 21.59 15.24 -3.66
CA SER A 141 22.21 16.32 -4.44
C SER A 141 21.85 16.31 -5.93
N LEU A 142 20.96 15.39 -6.37
CA LEU A 142 20.50 15.37 -7.76
C LEU A 142 19.57 16.57 -8.01
N ASP A 143 19.96 17.40 -8.97
CA ASP A 143 19.07 18.43 -9.51
C ASP A 143 18.19 17.86 -10.61
N VAL A 144 16.88 18.07 -10.49
CA VAL A 144 15.86 17.51 -11.41
C VAL A 144 16.08 18.02 -12.84
N ASN A 145 16.36 19.32 -13.00
CA ASN A 145 16.51 19.93 -14.34
C ASN A 145 17.78 19.44 -15.04
N ILE A 146 18.89 19.36 -14.29
CA ILE A 146 20.16 18.85 -14.83
C ILE A 146 20.01 17.37 -15.21
N GLN A 147 19.36 16.58 -14.37
CA GLN A 147 19.13 15.16 -14.63
C GLN A 147 18.23 14.94 -15.85
N GLU A 148 17.17 15.74 -15.99
CA GLU A 148 16.27 15.67 -17.14
C GLU A 148 17.00 16.02 -18.45
N PHE A 149 17.77 17.09 -18.45
CA PHE A 149 18.58 17.50 -19.60
C PHE A 149 19.59 16.42 -19.99
N ALA A 150 20.30 15.85 -19.02
CA ALA A 150 21.25 14.78 -19.27
C ALA A 150 20.56 13.53 -19.86
N GLN A 151 19.41 13.15 -19.31
CA GLN A 151 18.65 12.00 -19.78
C GLN A 151 18.10 12.21 -21.21
N GLN A 152 17.57 13.38 -21.51
CA GLN A 152 17.12 13.72 -22.87
C GLN A 152 18.28 13.71 -23.88
N SER A 153 19.44 14.25 -23.48
CA SER A 153 20.65 14.23 -24.33
C SER A 153 21.13 12.80 -24.60
N ALA A 154 21.12 11.95 -23.58
CA ALA A 154 21.47 10.54 -23.73
C ALA A 154 20.50 9.79 -24.64
N LEU A 155 19.19 10.01 -24.49
CA LEU A 155 18.16 9.41 -25.35
C LEU A 155 18.33 9.83 -26.81
N LYS A 156 18.59 11.12 -27.06
CA LYS A 156 18.84 11.64 -28.40
C LYS A 156 20.05 10.96 -29.06
N VAL A 157 21.16 10.84 -28.32
CA VAL A 157 22.36 10.14 -28.83
C VAL A 157 22.06 8.67 -29.10
N MET A 158 21.31 8.01 -28.21
CA MET A 158 20.92 6.61 -28.39
C MET A 158 20.11 6.41 -29.68
N GLU A 159 19.15 7.27 -29.94
CA GLU A 159 18.32 7.22 -31.14
C GLU A 159 19.13 7.54 -32.44
N GLU A 160 19.91 8.64 -32.42
CA GLU A 160 20.70 9.08 -33.58
C GLU A 160 21.80 8.07 -33.96
N LYS A 161 22.40 7.41 -32.97
CA LYS A 161 23.50 6.46 -33.20
C LYS A 161 23.06 5.01 -33.17
N GLN A 162 21.76 4.76 -32.92
CA GLN A 162 21.22 3.40 -32.71
C GLN A 162 22.03 2.58 -31.69
N ALA A 163 22.46 3.26 -30.64
CA ALA A 163 23.28 2.65 -29.60
C ALA A 163 22.39 1.87 -28.62
N GLU A 164 22.85 0.71 -28.21
CA GLU A 164 22.14 -0.11 -27.21
C GLU A 164 22.23 0.48 -25.80
N ARG A 165 23.29 1.24 -25.52
CA ARG A 165 23.55 1.85 -24.22
C ARG A 165 24.26 3.20 -24.39
N VAL A 166 23.89 4.14 -23.54
CA VAL A 166 24.54 5.45 -23.38
C VAL A 166 24.71 5.72 -21.90
N SER A 167 25.92 6.12 -21.50
CA SER A 167 26.26 6.50 -20.11
C SER A 167 27.16 7.71 -20.10
#